data_92c132ae70d6cb4187dfccea8f7efd31
#
_entry.id   92c132ae70d6cb4187dfccea8f7efd31
#
_cell.length_a   1.000
_cell.length_b   1.000
_cell.length_c   1.000
_cell.angle_alpha   90.00
_cell.angle_beta   90.00
_cell.angle_gamma   90.00
#
_symmetry.space_group_name_H-M   'P 1'
#
loop_
_entity.id
_entity.type
_entity.pdbx_description
1 polymer ?
#
loop_
_entity_poly.entity_id
_entity_poly.type
_entity_poly.pdbx_seq_one_letter_code
_entity_poly.pdbx_strand_id
1 'polypeptide(L)'
;MIEILKDKRGSSPIFTAIIVLVFSLIISTVMYIAYVEIQTTVIRNAMKTGLANLAYTISEDTYTALRESDFEEYVAKLTGESAYRTKLENTYKGDIANSIDTSTSEYTVDSIRLSFTRDGMKIRYTCTCDVTFYVRLFGINMPATAKSVQVEGSHTAKYG
;
A
#
# COMPACT_ATOMS: atom_id res chain seq x y z
N MET A 1 -46.33 -33.28 11.27
CA MET A 1 -45.22 -32.40 10.86
C MET A 1 -43.97 -33.16 10.39
N ILE A 2 -43.93 -34.49 10.38
CA ILE A 2 -42.78 -35.32 10.00
C ILE A 2 -42.91 -35.88 8.56
N GLU A 3 -44.09 -35.80 7.94
CA GLU A 3 -44.32 -36.33 6.58
C GLU A 3 -43.80 -35.42 5.44
N ILE A 4 -43.62 -34.12 5.70
CA ILE A 4 -43.12 -33.15 4.69
C ILE A 4 -41.64 -33.38 4.35
N LEU A 5 -40.91 -34.03 5.27
CA LEU A 5 -39.49 -34.39 5.05
C LEU A 5 -39.29 -35.66 4.22
N LYS A 6 -40.37 -36.39 3.91
CA LYS A 6 -40.30 -37.64 3.15
C LYS A 6 -40.58 -37.49 1.66
N ASP A 7 -40.94 -36.30 1.20
CA ASP A 7 -41.16 -36.04 -0.21
C ASP A 7 -39.78 -35.73 -0.89
N LYS A 8 -39.14 -36.78 -1.39
CA LYS A 8 -37.87 -36.73 -2.09
C LYS A 8 -37.87 -35.84 -3.35
N ARG A 9 -39.04 -35.40 -3.81
CA ARG A 9 -39.18 -34.53 -4.99
C ARG A 9 -39.07 -33.03 -4.63
N GLY A 10 -39.39 -32.65 -3.40
CA GLY A 10 -39.30 -31.25 -2.96
C GLY A 10 -37.93 -30.84 -2.37
N SER A 11 -37.17 -31.81 -1.82
CA SER A 11 -35.89 -31.52 -1.17
C SER A 11 -34.72 -31.29 -2.16
N SER A 12 -34.79 -31.85 -3.36
CA SER A 12 -33.74 -31.74 -4.38
C SER A 12 -33.49 -30.31 -4.85
N PRO A 13 -34.48 -29.50 -5.26
CA PRO A 13 -34.25 -28.13 -5.71
C PRO A 13 -33.76 -27.20 -4.58
N ILE A 14 -34.25 -27.38 -3.35
CA ILE A 14 -33.80 -26.60 -2.19
C ILE A 14 -32.36 -26.92 -1.85
N PHE A 15 -32.01 -28.21 -1.84
CA PHE A 15 -30.64 -28.65 -1.59
C PHE A 15 -29.66 -28.13 -2.66
N THR A 16 -30.05 -28.19 -3.94
CA THR A 16 -29.29 -27.64 -5.05
C THR A 16 -29.10 -26.11 -4.90
N ALA A 17 -30.17 -25.39 -4.52
CA ALA A 17 -30.08 -23.94 -4.30
C ALA A 17 -29.11 -23.58 -3.16
N ILE A 18 -29.12 -24.34 -2.06
CA ILE A 18 -28.19 -24.15 -0.95
C ILE A 18 -26.74 -24.39 -1.40
N ILE A 19 -26.49 -25.48 -2.15
CA ILE A 19 -25.16 -25.79 -2.68
C ILE A 19 -24.66 -24.66 -3.58
N VAL A 20 -25.47 -24.19 -4.53
CA VAL A 20 -25.12 -23.08 -5.44
C VAL A 20 -24.81 -21.82 -4.64
N LEU A 21 -25.58 -21.49 -3.61
CA LEU A 21 -25.36 -20.33 -2.75
C LEU A 21 -24.01 -20.45 -2.02
N VAL A 22 -23.72 -21.60 -1.41
CA VAL A 22 -22.45 -21.85 -0.71
C VAL A 22 -21.25 -21.71 -1.66
N PHE A 23 -21.33 -22.33 -2.85
CA PHE A 23 -20.27 -22.21 -3.85
C PHE A 23 -20.10 -20.77 -4.33
N SER A 24 -21.18 -20.03 -4.54
CA SER A 24 -21.13 -18.62 -4.92
C SER A 24 -20.42 -17.76 -3.85
N LEU A 25 -20.71 -18.00 -2.57
CA LEU A 25 -20.03 -17.32 -1.47
C LEU A 25 -18.54 -17.63 -1.40
N ILE A 26 -18.16 -18.90 -1.59
CA ILE A 26 -16.76 -19.31 -1.61
C ILE A 26 -16.03 -18.63 -2.76
N ILE A 27 -16.57 -18.68 -3.97
CA ILE A 27 -15.97 -18.05 -5.16
C ILE A 27 -15.84 -16.53 -4.95
N SER A 28 -16.88 -15.87 -4.46
CA SER A 28 -16.84 -14.42 -4.18
C SER A 28 -15.75 -14.06 -3.17
N THR A 29 -15.59 -14.88 -2.12
CA THR A 29 -14.55 -14.67 -1.11
C THR A 29 -13.15 -14.81 -1.70
N VAL A 30 -12.92 -15.88 -2.50
CA VAL A 30 -11.63 -16.09 -3.17
C VAL A 30 -11.31 -14.95 -4.13
N MET A 31 -12.29 -14.51 -4.92
CA MET A 31 -12.12 -13.38 -5.83
C MET A 31 -11.78 -12.08 -5.09
N TYR A 32 -12.44 -11.83 -3.96
CA TYR A 32 -12.14 -10.66 -3.14
C TYR A 32 -10.72 -10.70 -2.58
N ILE A 33 -10.27 -11.85 -2.06
CA ILE A 33 -8.88 -11.99 -1.57
C ILE A 33 -7.88 -11.75 -2.70
N ALA A 34 -8.10 -12.35 -3.87
CA ALA A 34 -7.24 -12.14 -5.04
C ALA A 34 -7.20 -10.65 -5.46
N TYR A 35 -8.35 -9.98 -5.46
CA TYR A 35 -8.44 -8.55 -5.74
C TYR A 35 -7.61 -7.73 -4.77
N VAL A 36 -7.73 -7.95 -3.46
CA VAL A 36 -6.96 -7.25 -2.42
C VAL A 36 -5.46 -7.44 -2.61
N GLU A 37 -5.00 -8.65 -2.97
CA GLU A 37 -3.58 -8.92 -3.21
C GLU A 37 -3.06 -8.23 -4.48
N ILE A 38 -3.85 -8.22 -5.54
CA ILE A 38 -3.51 -7.52 -6.80
C ILE A 38 -3.37 -6.02 -6.53
N GLN A 39 -4.36 -5.39 -5.89
CA GLN A 39 -4.32 -3.95 -5.60
C GLN A 39 -3.19 -3.60 -4.64
N THR A 40 -2.95 -4.42 -3.62
CA THR A 40 -1.79 -4.25 -2.72
C THR A 40 -0.47 -4.26 -3.50
N THR A 41 -0.36 -5.12 -4.51
CA THR A 41 0.84 -5.20 -5.37
C THR A 41 0.97 -3.96 -6.26
N VAL A 42 -0.12 -3.47 -6.84
CA VAL A 42 -0.15 -2.23 -7.64
C VAL A 42 0.31 -1.04 -6.78
N ILE A 43 -0.26 -0.88 -5.59
CA ILE A 43 0.11 0.18 -4.65
C ILE A 43 1.59 0.07 -4.26
N ARG A 44 2.06 -1.14 -3.94
CA ARG A 44 3.48 -1.38 -3.61
C ARG A 44 4.41 -1.01 -4.76
N ASN A 45 4.02 -1.28 -6.00
CA ASN A 45 4.82 -0.92 -7.17
C ASN A 45 4.85 0.59 -7.40
N ALA A 46 3.73 1.30 -7.22
CA ALA A 46 3.68 2.76 -7.27
C ALA A 46 4.59 3.38 -6.19
N MET A 47 4.54 2.85 -4.95
CA MET A 47 5.44 3.27 -3.86
C MET A 47 6.91 3.03 -4.19
N LYS A 48 7.26 1.89 -4.81
CA LYS A 48 8.65 1.60 -5.23
C LYS A 48 9.12 2.56 -6.32
N THR A 49 8.27 2.88 -7.27
CA THR A 49 8.60 3.83 -8.35
C THR A 49 8.83 5.24 -7.78
N GLY A 50 7.93 5.73 -6.94
CA GLY A 50 8.13 7.00 -6.23
C GLY A 50 9.41 7.00 -5.37
N LEU A 51 9.71 5.86 -4.70
CA LEU A 51 10.91 5.72 -3.89
C LEU A 51 12.19 5.71 -4.75
N ALA A 52 12.15 5.19 -5.98
CA ALA A 52 13.27 5.25 -6.91
C ALA A 52 13.55 6.69 -7.37
N ASN A 53 12.49 7.48 -7.66
CA ASN A 53 12.62 8.90 -7.98
C ASN A 53 13.23 9.69 -6.80
N LEU A 54 12.73 9.42 -5.60
CA LEU A 54 13.24 10.01 -4.37
C LEU A 54 14.72 9.65 -4.14
N ALA A 55 15.09 8.38 -4.37
CA ALA A 55 16.45 7.90 -4.24
C ALA A 55 17.42 8.63 -5.16
N TYR A 56 16.99 8.96 -6.38
CA TYR A 56 17.79 9.76 -7.31
C TYR A 56 18.06 11.16 -6.74
N THR A 57 17.02 11.85 -6.27
CA THR A 57 17.16 13.18 -5.65
C THR A 57 18.08 13.13 -4.41
N ILE A 58 17.88 12.16 -3.53
CA ILE A 58 18.74 11.98 -2.34
C ILE A 58 20.20 11.70 -2.75
N SER A 59 20.42 10.93 -3.80
CA SER A 59 21.77 10.63 -4.30
C SER A 59 22.47 11.88 -4.81
N GLU A 60 21.78 12.72 -5.59
CA GLU A 60 22.29 13.97 -6.13
C GLU A 60 22.64 14.97 -5.01
N ASP A 61 21.70 15.16 -4.07
CA ASP A 61 21.88 16.04 -2.93
C ASP A 61 23.01 15.54 -1.99
N THR A 62 23.09 14.22 -1.77
CA THR A 62 24.16 13.59 -0.98
C THR A 62 25.52 13.83 -1.63
N TYR A 63 25.63 13.68 -2.95
CA TYR A 63 26.87 13.94 -3.66
C TYR A 63 27.29 15.42 -3.55
N THR A 64 26.35 16.32 -3.67
CA THR A 64 26.59 17.77 -3.51
C THR A 64 27.06 18.10 -2.10
N ALA A 65 26.38 17.57 -1.07
CA ALA A 65 26.73 17.77 0.33
C ALA A 65 28.14 17.21 0.68
N LEU A 66 28.50 16.06 0.09
CA LEU A 66 29.85 15.50 0.24
C LEU A 66 30.92 16.40 -0.37
N ARG A 67 30.67 16.93 -1.56
CA ARG A 67 31.60 17.82 -2.26
C ARG A 67 31.79 19.14 -1.51
N GLU A 68 30.75 19.65 -0.87
CA GLU A 68 30.77 20.92 -0.12
C GLU A 68 31.18 20.74 1.35
N SER A 69 31.47 19.51 1.79
CA SER A 69 31.80 19.14 3.17
C SER A 69 30.65 19.35 4.18
N ASP A 70 29.41 19.42 3.71
CA ASP A 70 28.22 19.69 4.52
C ASP A 70 27.37 18.44 4.77
N PHE A 71 27.98 17.26 4.61
CA PHE A 71 27.26 15.98 4.70
C PHE A 71 26.52 15.78 6.05
N GLU A 72 27.14 16.16 7.16
CA GLU A 72 26.53 16.02 8.48
C GLU A 72 25.29 16.92 8.63
N GLU A 73 25.35 18.14 8.13
CA GLU A 73 24.21 19.07 8.12
C GLU A 73 23.10 18.57 7.20
N TYR A 74 23.44 18.04 6.03
CA TYR A 74 22.49 17.43 5.11
C TYR A 74 21.75 16.25 5.76
N VAL A 75 22.49 15.35 6.40
CA VAL A 75 21.88 14.20 7.10
C VAL A 75 20.99 14.66 8.25
N ALA A 76 21.40 15.68 9.00
CA ALA A 76 20.55 16.24 10.06
C ALA A 76 19.24 16.84 9.51
N LYS A 77 19.28 17.52 8.36
CA LYS A 77 18.09 18.03 7.67
C LYS A 77 17.18 16.89 7.16
N LEU A 78 17.77 15.78 6.74
CA LEU A 78 17.03 14.63 6.21
C LEU A 78 16.37 13.79 7.31
N THR A 79 17.06 13.55 8.43
CA THR A 79 16.60 12.70 9.52
C THR A 79 15.77 13.46 10.56
N GLY A 80 15.95 14.78 10.67
CA GLY A 80 15.22 15.65 11.57
C GLY A 80 13.89 16.16 10.99
N GLU A 81 13.20 16.97 11.77
CA GLU A 81 12.04 17.73 11.30
C GLU A 81 12.52 19.00 10.58
N SER A 82 12.50 19.00 9.27
CA SER A 82 12.97 20.11 8.44
C SER A 82 12.02 20.41 7.28
N ALA A 83 12.09 21.63 6.77
CA ALA A 83 11.36 22.02 5.55
C ALA A 83 11.79 21.19 4.35
N TYR A 84 13.07 20.78 4.30
CA TYR A 84 13.61 19.90 3.25
C TYR A 84 12.96 18.53 3.28
N ARG A 85 12.89 17.88 4.44
CA ARG A 85 12.21 16.60 4.64
C ARG A 85 10.74 16.68 4.25
N THR A 86 10.04 17.73 4.69
CA THR A 86 8.64 17.97 4.36
C THR A 86 8.44 18.11 2.84
N LYS A 87 9.37 18.78 2.14
CA LYS A 87 9.36 18.88 0.68
C LYS A 87 9.48 17.51 0.03
N LEU A 88 10.44 16.67 0.47
CA LEU A 88 10.63 15.31 -0.04
C LEU A 88 9.38 14.44 0.18
N GLU A 89 8.78 14.50 1.37
CA GLU A 89 7.54 13.78 1.68
C GLU A 89 6.38 14.21 0.79
N ASN A 90 6.22 15.50 0.54
CA ASN A 90 5.16 16.01 -0.34
C ASN A 90 5.40 15.62 -1.81
N THR A 91 6.64 15.68 -2.28
CA THR A 91 7.00 15.19 -3.62
C THR A 91 6.68 13.72 -3.76
N TYR A 92 7.09 12.90 -2.80
CA TYR A 92 6.82 11.47 -2.79
C TYR A 92 5.31 11.14 -2.78
N LYS A 93 4.53 11.86 -1.96
CA LYS A 93 3.06 11.72 -1.96
C LYS A 93 2.45 12.09 -3.30
N GLY A 94 2.97 13.13 -3.94
CA GLY A 94 2.57 13.55 -5.29
C GLY A 94 2.87 12.48 -6.34
N ASP A 95 4.05 11.87 -6.30
CA ASP A 95 4.44 10.79 -7.23
C ASP A 95 3.52 9.57 -7.10
N ILE A 96 3.14 9.20 -5.86
CA ILE A 96 2.18 8.12 -5.64
C ILE A 96 0.81 8.51 -6.20
N ALA A 97 0.29 9.70 -5.87
CA ALA A 97 -1.01 10.16 -6.33
C ALA A 97 -1.10 10.30 -7.86
N ASN A 98 0.02 10.58 -8.53
CA ASN A 98 0.10 10.60 -9.99
C ASN A 98 0.16 9.19 -10.61
N SER A 99 0.58 8.20 -9.84
CA SER A 99 0.74 6.82 -10.32
C SER A 99 -0.47 5.94 -10.10
N ILE A 100 -1.26 6.24 -9.07
CA ILE A 100 -2.48 5.49 -8.69
C ILE A 100 -3.54 6.44 -8.15
N ASP A 101 -4.80 6.06 -8.29
CA ASP A 101 -5.88 6.71 -7.55
C ASP A 101 -5.79 6.35 -6.08
N THR A 102 -5.54 7.34 -5.22
CA THR A 102 -5.41 7.13 -3.77
C THR A 102 -6.73 6.96 -3.04
N SER A 103 -7.85 7.29 -3.69
CA SER A 103 -9.19 7.13 -3.13
C SER A 103 -10.17 6.71 -4.24
N THR A 104 -10.63 5.47 -4.15
CA THR A 104 -11.63 4.88 -5.04
C THR A 104 -12.84 4.41 -4.24
N SER A 105 -13.88 3.93 -4.92
CA SER A 105 -15.00 3.25 -4.25
C SER A 105 -14.63 1.90 -3.63
N GLU A 106 -13.46 1.37 -3.96
CA GLU A 106 -13.01 0.03 -3.60
C GLU A 106 -11.89 0.03 -2.57
N TYR A 107 -11.07 1.08 -2.54
CA TYR A 107 -10.02 1.26 -1.52
C TYR A 107 -9.65 2.73 -1.33
N THR A 108 -9.06 3.02 -0.16
CA THR A 108 -8.37 4.28 0.12
C THR A 108 -6.96 4.01 0.59
N VAL A 109 -6.02 4.86 0.16
CA VAL A 109 -4.63 4.86 0.61
C VAL A 109 -4.45 6.02 1.58
N ASP A 110 -4.24 5.70 2.84
CA ASP A 110 -4.11 6.66 3.92
C ASP A 110 -2.72 6.66 4.53
N SER A 111 -2.41 7.67 5.30
CA SER A 111 -1.23 7.71 6.19
C SER A 111 0.09 7.40 5.48
N ILE A 112 0.31 7.94 4.27
CA ILE A 112 1.61 7.80 3.60
C ILE A 112 2.67 8.52 4.45
N ARG A 113 3.63 7.75 4.98
CA ARG A 113 4.71 8.24 5.85
C ARG A 113 6.06 7.83 5.27
N LEU A 114 6.98 8.77 5.29
CA LEU A 114 8.36 8.56 4.88
C LEU A 114 9.27 8.76 6.08
N SER A 115 10.14 7.82 6.34
CA SER A 115 11.13 7.90 7.41
C SER A 115 12.54 7.68 6.86
N PHE A 116 13.49 8.40 7.44
CA PHE A 116 14.91 8.33 7.11
C PHE A 116 15.71 7.92 8.32
N THR A 117 16.65 7.02 8.13
CA THR A 117 17.60 6.59 9.18
C THR A 117 18.99 6.56 8.61
N ARG A 118 19.97 6.87 9.45
CA ARG A 118 21.38 6.83 9.10
C ARG A 118 22.06 5.64 9.75
N ASP A 119 22.95 5.01 8.99
CA ASP A 119 23.82 3.95 9.45
C ASP A 119 25.24 4.20 8.86
N GLY A 120 26.06 5.00 9.57
CA GLY A 120 27.34 5.50 9.06
C GLY A 120 27.18 6.36 7.81
N MET A 121 27.74 5.90 6.68
CA MET A 121 27.61 6.54 5.35
C MET A 121 26.38 6.06 4.57
N LYS A 122 25.58 5.20 5.15
CA LYS A 122 24.36 4.66 4.53
C LYS A 122 23.13 5.39 5.03
N ILE A 123 22.35 5.94 4.11
CA ILE A 123 21.03 6.50 4.37
C ILE A 123 20.00 5.46 3.97
N ARG A 124 19.18 5.05 4.90
CA ARG A 124 18.02 4.18 4.66
C ARG A 124 16.75 5.03 4.67
N TYR A 125 15.85 4.72 3.78
CA TYR A 125 14.54 5.35 3.71
C TYR A 125 13.46 4.28 3.66
N THR A 126 12.44 4.45 4.47
CA THR A 126 11.31 3.52 4.58
C THR A 126 10.04 4.30 4.35
N CYS A 127 9.23 3.83 3.44
CA CYS A 127 7.89 4.35 3.23
C CYS A 127 6.85 3.34 3.69
N THR A 128 5.88 3.80 4.44
CA THR A 128 4.70 3.03 4.85
C THR A 128 3.43 3.75 4.44
N CYS A 129 2.42 3.00 4.03
CA CYS A 129 1.06 3.51 3.90
C CYS A 129 0.06 2.50 4.42
N ASP A 130 -1.07 2.99 4.88
CA ASP A 130 -2.20 2.17 5.30
C ASP A 130 -3.24 2.19 4.18
N VAL A 131 -3.74 1.01 3.80
CA VAL A 131 -4.73 0.85 2.73
C VAL A 131 -5.96 0.20 3.32
N THR A 132 -7.11 0.86 3.17
CA THR A 132 -8.40 0.33 3.57
C THR A 132 -9.16 -0.12 2.34
N PHE A 133 -9.51 -1.39 2.27
CA PHE A 133 -10.34 -1.97 1.21
C PHE A 133 -11.79 -2.03 1.64
N TYR A 134 -12.70 -1.73 0.70
CA TYR A 134 -14.14 -1.72 0.92
C TYR A 134 -14.82 -2.85 0.17
N VAL A 135 -15.89 -3.36 0.78
CA VAL A 135 -16.89 -4.22 0.11
C VAL A 135 -18.18 -3.43 -0.02
N ARG A 136 -18.75 -3.44 -1.21
CA ARG A 136 -20.03 -2.78 -1.46
C ARG A 136 -21.18 -3.75 -1.23
N LEU A 137 -21.94 -3.51 -0.17
CA LEU A 137 -23.15 -4.28 0.17
C LEU A 137 -24.36 -3.36 0.11
N PHE A 138 -25.38 -3.73 -0.67
CA PHE A 138 -26.63 -2.95 -0.83
C PHE A 138 -26.42 -1.47 -1.17
N GLY A 139 -25.36 -1.16 -1.94
CA GLY A 139 -25.02 0.21 -2.32
C GLY A 139 -24.20 1.00 -1.29
N ILE A 140 -23.92 0.43 -0.14
CA ILE A 140 -23.11 1.03 0.94
C ILE A 140 -21.70 0.44 0.91
N ASN A 141 -20.67 1.30 0.92
CA ASN A 141 -19.29 0.88 1.06
C ASN A 141 -18.99 0.62 2.54
N MET A 142 -18.57 -0.59 2.86
CA MET A 142 -18.19 -1.00 4.21
C MET A 142 -16.71 -1.37 4.23
N PRO A 143 -15.91 -0.87 5.20
CA PRO A 143 -14.53 -1.28 5.34
C PRO A 143 -14.48 -2.78 5.67
N ALA A 144 -13.74 -3.54 4.88
CA ALA A 144 -13.65 -4.99 5.01
C ALA A 144 -12.27 -5.47 5.44
N THR A 145 -11.20 -4.82 4.92
CA THR A 145 -9.82 -5.22 5.20
C THR A 145 -8.93 -3.99 5.20
N ALA A 146 -8.06 -3.89 6.21
CA ALA A 146 -6.98 -2.91 6.24
C ALA A 146 -5.63 -3.62 6.11
N LYS A 147 -4.74 -3.08 5.29
CA LYS A 147 -3.36 -3.57 5.13
C LYS A 147 -2.38 -2.42 5.23
N SER A 148 -1.26 -2.64 5.92
CA SER A 148 -0.11 -1.74 5.86
C SER A 148 0.86 -2.23 4.81
N VAL A 149 1.26 -1.35 3.91
CA VAL A 149 2.22 -1.62 2.84
C VAL A 149 3.50 -0.87 3.16
N GLN A 150 4.62 -1.58 3.15
CA GLN A 150 5.95 -1.01 3.41
C GLN A 150 6.88 -1.28 2.24
N VAL A 151 7.66 -0.29 1.89
CA VAL A 151 8.78 -0.37 0.95
C VAL A 151 10.00 0.32 1.53
N GLU A 152 11.16 -0.22 1.23
CA GLU A 152 12.43 0.27 1.75
C GLU A 152 13.43 0.49 0.61
N GLY A 153 14.32 1.43 0.82
CA GLY A 153 15.46 1.67 -0.02
C GLY A 153 16.65 2.17 0.79
N SER A 154 17.79 2.20 0.17
CA SER A 154 18.98 2.76 0.81
C SER A 154 19.95 3.31 -0.23
N HIS A 155 20.66 4.36 0.15
CA HIS A 155 21.77 4.94 -0.59
C HIS A 155 23.01 4.95 0.28
N THR A 156 24.17 4.61 -0.28
CA THR A 156 25.45 4.68 0.42
C THR A 156 26.26 5.82 -0.16
N ALA A 157 26.53 6.82 0.66
CA ALA A 157 27.42 7.90 0.30
C ALA A 157 28.85 7.37 0.18
N LYS A 158 29.44 7.41 -1.02
CA LYS A 158 30.83 7.04 -1.27
C LYS A 158 31.54 8.22 -1.90
N TYR A 159 32.74 8.52 -1.40
CA TYR A 159 33.67 9.31 -2.16
C TYR A 159 34.13 8.43 -3.32
N GLY A 160 33.94 8.89 -4.56
CA GLY A 160 34.50 8.28 -5.75
C GLY A 160 36.01 8.47 -5.83
#